data_a1a1118cf96eb6c8a064343ca9475f4b
#
_entry.id   a1a1118cf96eb6c8a064343ca9475f4b
#
_cell.length_a   1.000
_cell.length_b   1.000
_cell.length_c   1.000
_cell.angle_alpha   90.00
_cell.angle_beta   90.00
_cell.angle_gamma   90.00
#
_symmetry.space_group_name_H-M   'P 1'
#
loop_
_entity.id
_entity.type
_entity.pdbx_description
1 polymer ?
#
loop_
_entity_poly.entity_id
_entity_poly.type
_entity_poly.pdbx_seq_one_letter_code
_entity_poly.pdbx_strand_id
1 'polypeptide(L)' 'MIKVQFTLFDQEDSYKPVSTIIQVKDGKDFRDNYKAHQKRAITNICAKRYWDIDDLKRYGYTKIKYRKVD' A
#
# COMPACT_ATOMS: atom_id res chain seq x y z
N MET A 1 0.07 -18.42 -5.65
CA MET A 1 0.05 -17.11 -5.03
C MET A 1 0.19 -16.02 -6.06
N ILE A 2 -0.47 -14.90 -5.84
CA ILE A 2 -0.31 -13.74 -6.72
C ILE A 2 0.34 -12.60 -5.94
N LYS A 3 1.03 -11.75 -6.68
CA LYS A 3 1.67 -10.57 -6.12
C LYS A 3 0.85 -9.34 -6.49
N VAL A 4 0.65 -8.45 -5.52
CA VAL A 4 -0.10 -7.21 -5.71
C VAL A 4 0.77 -6.07 -5.24
N GLN A 5 0.91 -5.06 -6.09
CA GLN A 5 1.63 -3.85 -5.75
C GLN A 5 0.63 -2.79 -5.27
N PHE A 6 0.84 -2.29 -4.06
CA PHE A 6 0.10 -1.14 -3.56
C PHE A 6 0.97 0.09 -3.67
N THR A 7 0.38 1.18 -4.12
CA THR A 7 1.08 2.46 -4.26
C THR A 7 0.29 3.54 -3.56
N LEU A 8 0.96 4.31 -2.72
CA LEU A 8 0.38 5.47 -2.06
C LEU A 8 0.82 6.72 -2.78
N PHE A 9 -0.14 7.62 -3.02
CA PHE A 9 0.09 8.88 -3.68
C PHE A 9 -0.25 10.02 -2.74
N ASP A 10 0.59 11.04 -2.77
CA ASP A 10 0.35 12.30 -2.09
C ASP A 10 -0.83 13.02 -2.75
N GLN A 11 -1.68 13.64 -1.95
CA GLN A 11 -2.86 14.35 -2.42
C GLN A 11 -2.52 15.48 -3.39
N GLU A 12 -1.38 16.14 -3.19
CA GLU A 12 -0.96 17.27 -4.00
C GLU A 12 0.14 16.94 -5.00
N ASP A 13 0.49 15.65 -5.10
CA ASP A 13 1.57 15.16 -5.95
C ASP A 13 2.92 15.86 -5.69
N SER A 14 3.11 16.34 -4.45
CA SER A 14 4.34 17.02 -4.04
C SER A 14 5.48 16.09 -3.73
N TYR A 15 5.16 14.84 -3.34
CA TYR A 15 6.14 13.81 -2.99
C TYR A 15 6.05 12.66 -3.97
N LYS A 16 7.15 11.94 -4.12
CA LYS A 16 7.15 10.77 -4.99
C LYS A 16 6.24 9.69 -4.43
N PRO A 17 5.53 8.94 -5.29
CA PRO A 17 4.74 7.81 -4.82
C PRO A 17 5.61 6.77 -4.12
N VAL A 18 5.03 6.10 -3.13
CA VAL A 18 5.71 5.03 -2.42
C VAL A 18 4.91 3.75 -2.61
N SER A 19 5.60 2.64 -2.77
CA SER A 19 4.92 1.39 -3.07
C SER A 19 5.55 0.21 -2.36
N THR A 20 4.79 -0.86 -2.28
CA THR A 20 5.27 -2.15 -1.79
C THR A 20 4.53 -3.26 -2.53
N ILE A 21 5.14 -4.44 -2.56
CA ILE A 21 4.53 -5.61 -3.16
C ILE A 21 4.25 -6.61 -2.05
N ILE A 22 3.04 -7.12 -2.00
CA ILE A 22 2.65 -8.17 -1.05
C ILE A 22 2.19 -9.40 -1.83
N GLN A 23 2.22 -10.54 -1.17
CA GLN A 23 1.69 -11.78 -1.73
C GLN A 23 0.35 -12.07 -1.11
N VAL A 24 -0.61 -12.49 -1.94
CA VAL A 24 -1.92 -12.95 -1.49
C VAL A 24 -2.14 -14.34 -2.05
N LYS A 25 -3.04 -15.10 -1.42
CA LYS A 25 -3.27 -16.49 -1.81
C LYS A 25 -3.81 -16.60 -3.23
N ASP A 26 -4.85 -15.84 -3.53
CA ASP A 26 -5.51 -15.82 -4.85
C ASP A 26 -6.39 -14.56 -4.94
N GLY A 27 -7.10 -14.43 -6.08
CA GLY A 27 -7.97 -13.28 -6.29
C GLY A 27 -9.13 -13.21 -5.31
N LYS A 28 -9.68 -14.36 -4.91
CA LYS A 28 -10.76 -14.39 -3.94
C LYS A 28 -10.29 -13.91 -2.58
N ASP A 29 -9.13 -14.38 -2.13
CA ASP A 29 -8.52 -13.94 -0.88
C ASP A 29 -8.29 -12.43 -0.91
N PHE A 30 -7.77 -11.91 -2.02
CA PHE A 30 -7.52 -10.48 -2.15
C PHE A 30 -8.81 -9.67 -2.01
N ARG A 31 -9.87 -10.12 -2.68
CA ARG A 31 -11.15 -9.42 -2.63
C ARG A 31 -11.80 -9.50 -1.26
N ASP A 32 -11.83 -10.71 -0.68
CA ASP A 32 -12.54 -10.95 0.58
C ASP A 32 -11.84 -10.31 1.78
N ASN A 33 -10.51 -10.17 1.69
CA ASN A 33 -9.68 -9.64 2.79
C ASN A 33 -8.95 -8.37 2.39
N TYR A 34 -9.53 -7.59 1.50
CA TYR A 34 -8.88 -6.43 0.92
C TYR A 34 -8.36 -5.44 1.98
N LYS A 35 -9.18 -5.13 2.98
CA LYS A 35 -8.78 -4.17 4.01
C LYS A 35 -7.58 -4.66 4.83
N ALA A 36 -7.54 -5.94 5.12
CA ALA A 36 -6.42 -6.53 5.84
C ALA A 36 -5.14 -6.47 5.01
N HIS A 37 -5.23 -6.78 3.71
CA HIS A 37 -4.09 -6.70 2.81
C HIS A 37 -3.62 -5.26 2.61
N GLN A 38 -4.55 -4.32 2.50
CA GLN A 38 -4.22 -2.91 2.40
C GLN A 38 -3.46 -2.44 3.64
N LYS A 39 -3.94 -2.81 4.82
CA LYS A 39 -3.28 -2.46 6.08
C LYS A 39 -1.87 -3.04 6.15
N ARG A 40 -1.71 -4.29 5.71
CA ARG A 40 -0.41 -4.95 5.68
C ARG A 40 0.55 -4.21 4.74
N ALA A 41 0.05 -3.79 3.57
CA ALA A 41 0.85 -3.04 2.62
C ALA A 41 1.29 -1.69 3.20
N ILE A 42 0.38 -0.98 3.85
CA ILE A 42 0.69 0.30 4.48
C ILE A 42 1.75 0.10 5.58
N THR A 43 1.62 -0.94 6.38
CA THR A 43 2.60 -1.26 7.41
C THR A 43 3.97 -1.52 6.80
N ASN A 44 4.03 -2.25 5.69
CA ASN A 44 5.29 -2.52 5.00
C ASN A 44 5.94 -1.24 4.46
N ILE A 45 5.15 -0.35 3.89
CA ILE A 45 5.66 0.93 3.38
C ILE A 45 6.23 1.75 4.53
N CYS A 46 5.51 1.84 5.63
CA CYS A 46 5.96 2.58 6.80
C CYS A 46 7.26 1.99 7.38
N ALA A 47 7.34 0.67 7.45
CA ALA A 47 8.53 0.01 7.97
C ALA A 47 9.78 0.29 7.13
N LYS A 48 9.64 0.28 5.80
CA LYS A 48 10.77 0.55 4.90
C LYS A 48 11.29 1.97 5.02
N ARG A 49 10.43 2.91 5.40
CA ARG A 49 10.81 4.33 5.45
C ARG A 49 10.97 4.85 6.87
N TYR A 50 10.83 3.98 7.85
CA TYR A 50 10.90 4.36 9.26
C TYR A 50 9.85 5.40 9.62
N TRP A 51 8.67 5.31 8.99
CA TRP A 51 7.53 6.16 9.27
C TRP A 51 6.56 5.44 10.19
N ASP A 52 5.76 6.23 10.93
CA ASP A 52 4.55 5.69 11.55
C ASP A 52 3.33 6.13 10.72
N ILE A 53 2.14 5.73 11.15
CA ILE A 53 0.91 6.04 10.41
C ILE A 53 0.64 7.54 10.37
N ASP A 54 1.02 8.27 11.43
CA ASP A 54 0.83 9.71 11.46
C ASP A 54 1.71 10.42 10.43
N ASP A 55 2.87 9.87 10.12
CA ASP A 55 3.74 10.43 9.08
C ASP A 55 3.06 10.40 7.71
N LEU A 56 2.29 9.34 7.40
CA LEU A 56 1.55 9.27 6.15
C LEU A 56 0.56 10.43 6.04
N LYS A 57 -0.16 10.71 7.13
CA LYS A 57 -1.11 11.81 7.16
C LYS A 57 -0.40 13.15 7.03
N ARG A 58 0.74 13.29 7.69
CA ARG A 58 1.52 14.52 7.65
C ARG A 58 1.99 14.85 6.25
N TYR A 59 2.40 13.82 5.50
CA TYR A 59 2.88 14.01 4.13
C TYR A 59 1.75 14.01 3.10
N GLY A 60 0.51 13.79 3.54
CA GLY A 60 -0.65 13.85 2.64
C GLY A 60 -0.86 12.63 1.76
N TYR A 61 -0.31 11.47 2.11
CA TYR A 61 -0.50 10.24 1.34
C TYR A 61 -1.89 9.67 1.62
N THR A 62 -2.88 10.17 0.91
CA THR A 62 -4.29 9.79 1.12
C THR A 62 -4.87 8.94 0.01
N LYS A 63 -4.20 8.87 -1.14
CA LYS A 63 -4.67 8.07 -2.27
C LYS A 63 -3.91 6.75 -2.30
N ILE A 64 -4.63 5.64 -2.48
CA ILE A 64 -4.02 4.33 -2.61
C ILE A 64 -4.54 3.64 -3.86
N LYS A 65 -3.64 3.05 -4.63
CA LYS A 65 -3.98 2.26 -5.80
C LYS A 65 -3.24 0.93 -5.72
N TYR A 66 -3.78 -0.06 -6.41
CA TYR A 66 -3.13 -1.36 -6.46
C TYR A 66 -3.21 -1.93 -7.88
N ARG A 67 -2.30 -2.83 -8.17
CA ARG A 67 -2.34 -3.61 -9.41
C ARG A 67 -1.71 -4.97 -9.17
N LYS A 68 -2.18 -5.97 -9.91
CA LYS A 68 -1.57 -7.29 -9.91
C LYS A 68 -0.24 -7.21 -10.66
N VAL A 69 0.80 -7.78 -10.07
CA VAL A 69 2.11 -7.88 -10.71
C VAL A 69 2.60 -9.31 -10.61
N ASP A 70 3.14 -9.83 -11.67
CA ASP A 70 3.67 -11.21 -11.69
C ASP A 70 5.14 -11.20 -12.04
#